data_73925a9459233f44def3507e974ee688
#
_entry.id   73925a9459233f44def3507e974ee688
#
_cell.length_a   1.000
_cell.length_b   1.000
_cell.length_c   1.000
_cell.angle_alpha   90.00
_cell.angle_beta   90.00
_cell.angle_gamma   90.00
#
_symmetry.space_group_name_H-M   'P 1'
#
loop_
_entity.id
_entity.type
_entity.pdbx_description
1 polymer ?
#
loop_
_entity_poly.entity_id
_entity_poly.type
_entity_poly.pdbx_seq_one_letter_code
_entity_poly.pdbx_strand_id
1 'polypeptide(L)'
;MPAQSASAPSDKIERLTHGERWFLDGFSVMQLPGGWVTRLCDMSQSQRVVTLLRQAGIAATYTHVVVRAVALALSRCPESHQMVCGYRRMRPSRVDIGLSVAGQTSYAPVLVIEDAASRPLADLVQFLKEEVPKTHEKELRDLEGMKRNGWLVPIGWLRRMILRLLGNMFWFRRKLVGTFQMTCLRHVDSTNPLMFYSGAALGVGEVRDRVVAVAGRPEVRPTV
;
A
#
# COMPACT_ATOMS: atom_id res chain seq x y z
N MET A 1 13.63 -9.55 39.86
CA MET A 1 14.19 -8.78 38.75
C MET A 1 13.03 -8.09 38.05
N PRO A 2 12.96 -6.75 38.00
CA PRO A 2 11.85 -6.10 37.29
C PRO A 2 12.07 -6.23 35.79
N ALA A 3 11.01 -6.65 35.08
CA ALA A 3 10.96 -6.73 33.64
C ALA A 3 11.17 -5.31 33.07
N GLN A 4 12.24 -5.13 32.30
CA GLN A 4 12.41 -3.92 31.50
C GLN A 4 11.26 -3.86 30.50
N SER A 5 10.39 -2.86 30.66
CA SER A 5 9.38 -2.54 29.66
C SER A 5 10.12 -2.10 28.39
N ALA A 6 10.16 -2.99 27.39
CA ALA A 6 10.64 -2.62 26.07
C ALA A 6 9.74 -1.49 25.56
N SER A 7 10.29 -0.28 25.43
CA SER A 7 9.57 0.84 24.83
C SER A 7 9.14 0.46 23.41
N ALA A 8 7.89 0.75 23.08
CA ALA A 8 7.38 0.50 21.73
C ALA A 8 8.30 1.17 20.69
N PRO A 9 8.59 0.49 19.58
CA PRO A 9 9.45 1.05 18.53
C PRO A 9 8.86 2.36 18.00
N SER A 10 9.67 3.41 17.95
CA SER A 10 9.28 4.75 17.47
C SER A 10 9.75 4.97 16.03
N ASP A 11 8.95 5.71 15.27
CA ASP A 11 9.32 6.10 13.90
C ASP A 11 10.54 7.04 13.92
N LYS A 12 11.54 6.76 13.09
CA LYS A 12 12.73 7.58 12.97
C LYS A 12 12.57 8.61 11.86
N ILE A 13 12.58 9.89 12.24
CA ILE A 13 12.46 11.03 11.31
C ILE A 13 13.82 11.73 11.21
N GLU A 14 14.32 11.82 9.99
CA GLU A 14 15.62 12.44 9.69
C GLU A 14 15.45 13.52 8.62
N ARG A 15 16.37 14.49 8.61
CA ARG A 15 16.45 15.48 7.52
C ARG A 15 17.22 14.89 6.36
N LEU A 16 16.73 15.15 5.14
CA LEU A 16 17.44 14.80 3.91
C LEU A 16 18.74 15.61 3.80
N THR A 17 19.78 14.98 3.30
CA THR A 17 21.05 15.63 2.93
C THR A 17 20.86 16.61 1.79
N HIS A 18 21.82 17.48 1.56
CA HIS A 18 21.76 18.43 0.42
C HIS A 18 21.66 17.71 -0.93
N GLY A 19 22.38 16.61 -1.12
CA GLY A 19 22.31 15.83 -2.36
C GLY A 19 20.93 15.22 -2.59
N GLU A 20 20.31 14.61 -1.57
CA GLU A 20 18.95 14.04 -1.67
C GLU A 20 17.90 15.12 -1.98
N ARG A 21 18.06 16.36 -1.46
CA ARG A 21 17.17 17.48 -1.79
C ARG A 21 17.29 17.89 -3.24
N TRP A 22 18.52 17.97 -3.78
CA TRP A 22 18.76 18.27 -5.19
C TRP A 22 18.09 17.27 -6.12
N PHE A 23 18.20 15.97 -5.82
CA PHE A 23 17.49 14.93 -6.57
C PHE A 23 15.98 15.09 -6.49
N LEU A 24 15.44 15.36 -5.29
CA LEU A 24 14.00 15.55 -5.09
C LEU A 24 13.47 16.74 -5.88
N ASP A 25 14.19 17.86 -5.86
CA ASP A 25 13.84 19.06 -6.62
C ASP A 25 13.94 18.81 -8.14
N GLY A 26 14.98 18.10 -8.58
CA GLY A 26 15.11 17.68 -9.97
C GLY A 26 13.96 16.80 -10.46
N PHE A 27 13.58 15.78 -9.69
CA PHE A 27 12.41 14.93 -10.00
C PHE A 27 11.10 15.73 -9.99
N SER A 28 10.95 16.66 -9.08
CA SER A 28 9.78 17.53 -8.99
C SER A 28 9.62 18.44 -10.23
N VAL A 29 10.74 18.96 -10.74
CA VAL A 29 10.76 19.78 -11.97
C VAL A 29 10.54 18.94 -13.23
N MET A 30 11.14 17.76 -13.30
CA MET A 30 10.98 16.85 -14.44
C MET A 30 9.65 16.10 -14.44
N GLN A 31 8.84 16.23 -13.40
CA GLN A 31 7.53 15.54 -13.21
C GLN A 31 7.63 14.02 -13.39
N LEU A 32 8.79 13.42 -13.11
CA LEU A 32 8.99 11.99 -13.19
C LEU A 32 8.43 11.33 -11.93
N PRO A 33 7.45 10.43 -12.07
CA PRO A 33 6.80 9.81 -10.90
C PRO A 33 7.67 8.76 -10.21
N GLY A 34 8.84 8.45 -10.72
CA GLY A 34 9.76 7.43 -10.23
C GLY A 34 10.06 6.33 -11.24
N GLY A 35 10.81 5.31 -10.83
CA GLY A 35 11.11 4.11 -11.62
C GLY A 35 10.11 3.00 -11.36
N TRP A 36 9.85 2.18 -12.37
CA TRP A 36 9.05 0.96 -12.23
C TRP A 36 9.89 -0.26 -12.53
N VAL A 37 9.64 -1.31 -11.76
CA VAL A 37 10.19 -2.64 -12.00
C VAL A 37 9.03 -3.62 -12.05
N THR A 38 8.88 -4.30 -13.18
CA THR A 38 7.85 -5.34 -13.34
C THR A 38 8.54 -6.71 -13.30
N ARG A 39 7.95 -7.63 -12.55
CA ARG A 39 8.40 -9.02 -12.48
C ARG A 39 7.23 -9.97 -12.52
N LEU A 40 7.41 -11.09 -13.21
CA LEU A 40 6.54 -12.25 -13.11
C LEU A 40 6.96 -13.07 -11.89
N CYS A 41 6.00 -13.32 -11.00
CA CYS A 41 6.19 -14.12 -9.80
C CYS A 41 5.42 -15.44 -9.89
N ASP A 42 6.09 -16.56 -9.62
CA ASP A 42 5.44 -17.87 -9.49
C ASP A 42 4.58 -17.90 -8.22
N MET A 43 3.29 -18.15 -8.40
CA MET A 43 2.28 -18.17 -7.34
C MET A 43 1.89 -19.58 -6.92
N SER A 44 2.61 -20.62 -7.35
CA SER A 44 2.28 -22.02 -7.04
C SER A 44 2.20 -22.30 -5.53
N GLN A 45 3.12 -21.75 -4.74
CA GLN A 45 3.08 -21.89 -3.28
C GLN A 45 1.90 -21.10 -2.67
N SER A 46 1.65 -19.90 -3.17
CA SER A 46 0.51 -19.08 -2.74
C SER A 46 -0.81 -19.79 -3.05
N GLN A 47 -0.93 -20.45 -4.18
CA GLN A 47 -2.09 -21.27 -4.56
C GLN A 47 -2.32 -22.39 -3.56
N ARG A 48 -1.26 -23.12 -3.16
CA ARG A 48 -1.36 -24.17 -2.14
C ARG A 48 -1.85 -23.60 -0.81
N VAL A 49 -1.30 -22.49 -0.35
CA VAL A 49 -1.73 -21.84 0.91
C VAL A 49 -3.19 -21.42 0.84
N VAL A 50 -3.61 -20.79 -0.26
CA VAL A 50 -5.01 -20.39 -0.46
C VAL A 50 -5.94 -21.60 -0.45
N THR A 51 -5.55 -22.70 -1.11
CA THR A 51 -6.33 -23.95 -1.15
C THR A 51 -6.49 -24.55 0.24
N LEU A 52 -5.41 -24.69 1.00
CA LEU A 52 -5.43 -25.22 2.36
C LEU A 52 -6.30 -24.37 3.29
N LEU A 53 -6.20 -23.04 3.24
CA LEU A 53 -7.03 -22.16 4.05
C LEU A 53 -8.51 -22.27 3.69
N ARG A 54 -8.84 -22.40 2.39
CA ARG A 54 -10.24 -22.61 1.96
C ARG A 54 -10.79 -23.96 2.42
N GLN A 55 -9.98 -25.01 2.41
CA GLN A 55 -10.36 -26.32 2.96
C GLN A 55 -10.62 -26.25 4.48
N ALA A 56 -9.90 -25.38 5.19
CA ALA A 56 -10.13 -25.07 6.60
C ALA A 56 -11.28 -24.09 6.86
N GLY A 57 -12.10 -23.75 5.85
CA GLY A 57 -13.23 -22.81 5.98
C GLY A 57 -12.87 -21.32 5.97
N ILE A 58 -11.61 -20.98 5.72
CA ILE A 58 -11.13 -19.58 5.66
C ILE A 58 -11.17 -19.11 4.22
N ALA A 59 -11.98 -18.08 3.90
CA ALA A 59 -12.16 -17.56 2.54
C ALA A 59 -10.96 -16.73 2.03
N ALA A 60 -9.76 -17.32 2.05
CA ALA A 60 -8.53 -16.68 1.62
C ALA A 60 -8.48 -16.47 0.10
N THR A 61 -7.80 -15.40 -0.32
CA THR A 61 -7.53 -15.04 -1.72
C THR A 61 -6.05 -14.74 -1.91
N TYR A 62 -5.59 -14.65 -3.15
CA TYR A 62 -4.22 -14.24 -3.45
C TYR A 62 -3.89 -12.85 -2.88
N THR A 63 -4.85 -11.91 -2.86
CA THR A 63 -4.66 -10.58 -2.27
C THR A 63 -4.20 -10.67 -0.81
N HIS A 64 -4.83 -11.53 0.00
CA HIS A 64 -4.45 -11.71 1.41
C HIS A 64 -3.01 -12.23 1.55
N VAL A 65 -2.65 -13.20 0.72
CA VAL A 65 -1.28 -13.79 0.73
C VAL A 65 -0.26 -12.74 0.32
N VAL A 66 -0.53 -11.97 -0.73
CA VAL A 66 0.39 -10.94 -1.22
C VAL A 66 0.52 -9.79 -0.22
N VAL A 67 -0.57 -9.31 0.36
CA VAL A 67 -0.53 -8.29 1.45
C VAL A 67 0.36 -8.76 2.59
N ARG A 68 0.19 -10.01 3.02
CA ARG A 68 1.02 -10.59 4.09
C ARG A 68 2.49 -10.71 3.70
N ALA A 69 2.76 -11.18 2.49
CA ALA A 69 4.13 -11.32 1.97
C ALA A 69 4.84 -9.96 1.88
N VAL A 70 4.16 -8.94 1.36
CA VAL A 70 4.68 -7.57 1.26
C VAL A 70 4.95 -7.00 2.65
N ALA A 71 4.03 -7.16 3.59
CA ALA A 71 4.22 -6.69 4.96
C ALA A 71 5.47 -7.29 5.61
N LEU A 72 5.67 -8.59 5.45
CA LEU A 72 6.87 -9.29 5.95
C LEU A 72 8.14 -8.86 5.22
N ALA A 73 8.10 -8.66 3.91
CA ALA A 73 9.24 -8.18 3.14
C ALA A 73 9.67 -6.78 3.60
N LEU A 74 8.73 -5.85 3.76
CA LEU A 74 9.00 -4.49 4.21
C LEU A 74 9.54 -4.44 5.65
N SER A 75 9.07 -5.32 6.53
CA SER A 75 9.61 -5.42 7.90
C SER A 75 11.04 -5.92 7.94
N ARG A 76 11.45 -6.74 6.95
CA ARG A 76 12.82 -7.28 6.83
C ARG A 76 13.76 -6.36 6.03
N CYS A 77 13.22 -5.47 5.22
CA CYS A 77 13.96 -4.55 4.37
C CYS A 77 13.58 -3.09 4.66
N PRO A 78 13.97 -2.54 5.83
CA PRO A 78 13.57 -1.20 6.25
C PRO A 78 14.09 -0.08 5.33
N GLU A 79 15.14 -0.33 4.54
CA GLU A 79 15.65 0.59 3.53
C GLU A 79 14.64 0.84 2.40
N SER A 80 13.81 -0.15 2.09
CA SER A 80 12.74 -0.04 1.09
C SER A 80 11.44 0.51 1.68
N HIS A 81 11.35 0.62 3.03
CA HIS A 81 10.17 1.07 3.75
C HIS A 81 10.38 2.48 4.29
N GLN A 82 10.24 3.48 3.43
CA GLN A 82 10.49 4.88 3.76
C GLN A 82 9.37 5.77 3.21
N MET A 83 9.12 6.88 3.91
CA MET A 83 8.24 7.96 3.47
C MET A 83 9.02 9.27 3.41
N VAL A 84 8.80 10.05 2.36
CA VAL A 84 9.44 11.38 2.21
C VAL A 84 8.37 12.46 2.21
N CYS A 85 8.51 13.44 3.09
CA CYS A 85 7.65 14.61 3.18
C CYS A 85 8.51 15.88 3.15
N GLY A 86 8.45 16.65 2.07
CA GLY A 86 9.36 17.76 1.86
C GLY A 86 10.82 17.27 1.94
N TYR A 87 11.64 17.90 2.75
CA TYR A 87 13.05 17.53 2.94
C TYR A 87 13.29 16.62 4.15
N ARG A 88 12.27 15.91 4.61
CA ARG A 88 12.35 14.97 5.72
C ARG A 88 12.02 13.56 5.28
N ARG A 89 12.74 12.59 5.79
CA ARG A 89 12.51 11.17 5.58
C ARG A 89 12.12 10.52 6.92
N MET A 90 11.07 9.72 6.88
CA MET A 90 10.61 8.88 7.98
C MET A 90 10.85 7.40 7.62
N ARG A 91 11.42 6.66 8.55
CA ARG A 91 11.44 5.19 8.53
C ARG A 91 10.39 4.71 9.52
N PRO A 92 9.26 4.19 9.03
CA PRO A 92 8.18 3.75 9.90
C PRO A 92 8.62 2.59 10.81
N SER A 93 8.19 2.60 12.05
CA SER A 93 8.46 1.53 13.02
C SER A 93 7.58 0.30 12.82
N ARG A 94 6.46 0.46 12.10
CA ARG A 94 5.52 -0.61 11.75
C ARG A 94 5.07 -0.47 10.29
N VAL A 95 4.64 -1.56 9.70
CA VAL A 95 4.18 -1.60 8.30
C VAL A 95 2.68 -1.41 8.25
N ASP A 96 2.23 -0.23 7.80
CA ASP A 96 0.82 0.08 7.55
C ASP A 96 0.59 0.05 6.03
N ILE A 97 -0.16 -0.94 5.54
CA ILE A 97 -0.42 -1.09 4.10
C ILE A 97 -1.73 -0.39 3.74
N GLY A 98 -1.65 0.59 2.84
CA GLY A 98 -2.81 1.18 2.20
C GLY A 98 -3.22 0.36 0.98
N LEU A 99 -4.25 -0.45 1.13
CA LEU A 99 -4.81 -1.28 0.06
C LEU A 99 -5.89 -0.49 -0.68
N SER A 100 -5.68 -0.23 -1.98
CA SER A 100 -6.73 0.32 -2.83
C SER A 100 -7.79 -0.75 -3.07
N VAL A 101 -9.01 -0.43 -2.70
CA VAL A 101 -10.18 -1.30 -2.91
C VAL A 101 -10.93 -0.82 -4.15
N ALA A 102 -11.47 -1.75 -4.94
CA ALA A 102 -12.29 -1.38 -6.10
C ALA A 102 -13.48 -0.55 -5.62
N GLY A 103 -13.53 0.73 -6.02
CA GLY A 103 -14.60 1.64 -5.65
C GLY A 103 -15.90 1.36 -6.38
N GLN A 104 -17.00 1.87 -5.86
CA GLN A 104 -18.30 1.89 -6.54
C GLN A 104 -18.46 3.10 -7.48
N THR A 105 -17.52 4.04 -7.38
CA THR A 105 -17.48 5.27 -8.17
C THR A 105 -16.20 5.35 -9.00
N SER A 106 -15.92 6.49 -9.60
CA SER A 106 -14.62 6.74 -10.28
C SER A 106 -13.43 6.91 -9.33
N TYR A 107 -13.67 6.89 -8.03
CA TYR A 107 -12.66 6.98 -6.98
C TYR A 107 -12.43 5.59 -6.35
N ALA A 108 -11.16 5.21 -6.15
CA ALA A 108 -10.80 3.97 -5.47
C ALA A 108 -10.43 4.29 -4.01
N PRO A 109 -11.28 3.94 -3.03
CA PRO A 109 -10.99 4.19 -1.64
C PRO A 109 -9.80 3.35 -1.16
N VAL A 110 -9.07 3.87 -0.18
CA VAL A 110 -7.92 3.19 0.40
C VAL A 110 -8.27 2.69 1.80
N LEU A 111 -8.14 1.39 1.98
CA LEU A 111 -8.24 0.74 3.29
C LEU A 111 -6.84 0.63 3.90
N VAL A 112 -6.62 1.25 5.06
CA VAL A 112 -5.33 1.16 5.76
C VAL A 112 -5.34 -0.03 6.72
N ILE A 113 -4.44 -0.99 6.47
CA ILE A 113 -4.19 -2.16 7.30
C ILE A 113 -3.02 -1.83 8.22
N GLU A 114 -3.33 -1.45 9.45
CA GLU A 114 -2.31 -1.10 10.43
C GLU A 114 -1.56 -2.33 10.91
N ASP A 115 -0.23 -2.17 11.05
CA ASP A 115 0.69 -3.21 11.52
C ASP A 115 0.49 -4.57 10.81
N ALA A 116 0.43 -4.53 9.49
CA ALA A 116 0.15 -5.69 8.66
C ALA A 116 1.20 -6.82 8.85
N ALA A 117 2.42 -6.48 9.29
CA ALA A 117 3.49 -7.44 9.51
C ALA A 117 3.31 -8.30 10.78
N SER A 118 2.56 -7.84 11.77
CA SER A 118 2.28 -8.61 12.99
C SER A 118 1.03 -9.48 12.87
N ARG A 119 0.13 -9.18 11.91
CA ARG A 119 -1.15 -9.88 11.76
C ARG A 119 -0.98 -11.27 11.15
N PRO A 120 -1.48 -12.35 11.78
CA PRO A 120 -1.61 -13.64 11.14
C PRO A 120 -2.47 -13.58 9.87
N LEU A 121 -2.22 -14.50 8.92
CA LEU A 121 -2.96 -14.49 7.65
C LEU A 121 -4.47 -14.72 7.84
N ALA A 122 -4.87 -15.55 8.80
CA ALA A 122 -6.28 -15.79 9.09
C ALA A 122 -6.98 -14.53 9.61
N ASP A 123 -6.32 -13.78 10.52
CA ASP A 123 -6.83 -12.52 11.06
C ASP A 123 -6.92 -11.44 9.97
N LEU A 124 -5.96 -11.43 9.05
CA LEU A 124 -5.98 -10.53 7.89
C LEU A 124 -7.19 -10.81 6.97
N VAL A 125 -7.51 -12.09 6.74
CA VAL A 125 -8.69 -12.49 5.96
C VAL A 125 -9.97 -12.00 6.63
N GLN A 126 -10.10 -12.19 7.93
CA GLN A 126 -11.26 -11.75 8.68
C GLN A 126 -11.37 -10.23 8.71
N PHE A 127 -10.26 -9.53 8.97
CA PHE A 127 -10.19 -8.07 8.97
C PHE A 127 -10.65 -7.48 7.62
N LEU A 128 -10.13 -7.98 6.50
CA LEU A 128 -10.50 -7.47 5.18
C LEU A 128 -11.97 -7.76 4.84
N LYS A 129 -12.49 -8.92 5.26
CA LYS A 129 -13.90 -9.27 5.10
C LYS A 129 -14.83 -8.28 5.79
N GLU A 130 -14.43 -7.77 6.97
CA GLU A 130 -15.22 -6.83 7.77
C GLU A 130 -15.03 -5.38 7.33
N GLU A 131 -13.81 -4.98 6.98
CA GLU A 131 -13.49 -3.57 6.73
C GLU A 131 -13.71 -3.12 5.27
N VAL A 132 -13.65 -4.02 4.30
CA VAL A 132 -13.90 -3.65 2.89
C VAL A 132 -15.31 -3.10 2.68
N PRO A 133 -16.40 -3.73 3.19
CA PRO A 133 -17.74 -3.15 3.09
C PRO A 133 -17.86 -1.78 3.76
N LYS A 134 -17.28 -1.60 4.97
CA LYS A 134 -17.28 -0.32 5.68
C LYS A 134 -16.52 0.77 4.91
N THR A 135 -15.47 0.38 4.19
CA THR A 135 -14.70 1.29 3.34
C THR A 135 -15.54 1.82 2.18
N HIS A 136 -16.38 0.99 1.58
CA HIS A 136 -17.33 1.42 0.54
C HIS A 136 -18.40 2.36 1.08
N GLU A 137 -18.97 2.06 2.24
CA GLU A 137 -19.94 2.97 2.89
C GLU A 137 -19.30 4.32 3.23
N LYS A 138 -18.05 4.30 3.67
CA LYS A 138 -17.28 5.53 3.94
C LYS A 138 -17.05 6.32 2.66
N GLU A 139 -16.68 5.66 1.55
CA GLU A 139 -16.51 6.31 0.24
C GLU A 139 -17.74 7.13 -0.14
N LEU A 140 -18.92 6.52 -0.06
CA LEU A 140 -20.18 7.19 -0.41
C LEU A 140 -20.44 8.39 0.50
N ARG A 141 -20.26 8.23 1.84
CA ARG A 141 -20.43 9.32 2.80
C ARG A 141 -19.45 10.47 2.59
N ASP A 142 -18.18 10.15 2.29
CA ASP A 142 -17.15 11.16 2.04
C ASP A 142 -17.46 11.96 0.78
N LEU A 143 -17.92 11.30 -0.29
CA LEU A 143 -18.35 11.96 -1.53
C LEU A 143 -19.58 12.87 -1.33
N GLU A 144 -20.57 12.42 -0.57
CA GLU A 144 -21.71 13.25 -0.19
C GLU A 144 -21.28 14.45 0.66
N GLY A 145 -20.38 14.21 1.62
CA GLY A 145 -19.77 15.26 2.43
C GLY A 145 -19.04 16.31 1.59
N MET A 146 -18.26 15.86 0.61
CA MET A 146 -17.57 16.76 -0.34
C MET A 146 -18.54 17.57 -1.19
N LYS A 147 -19.64 16.96 -1.67
CA LYS A 147 -20.68 17.66 -2.42
C LYS A 147 -21.36 18.72 -1.54
N ARG A 148 -21.73 18.36 -0.32
CA ARG A 148 -22.45 19.26 0.62
C ARG A 148 -21.59 20.41 1.11
N ASN A 149 -20.33 20.12 1.46
CA ASN A 149 -19.42 21.08 2.11
C ASN A 149 -18.40 21.69 1.15
N GLY A 150 -18.41 21.35 -0.13
CA GLY A 150 -17.45 21.84 -1.12
C GLY A 150 -17.43 23.35 -1.29
N TRP A 151 -18.51 24.03 -0.90
CA TRP A 151 -18.64 25.50 -0.91
C TRP A 151 -17.85 26.20 0.22
N LEU A 152 -17.50 25.48 1.31
CA LEU A 152 -16.76 26.06 2.46
C LEU A 152 -15.35 26.51 2.08
N VAL A 153 -14.76 25.93 1.05
CA VAL A 153 -13.46 26.37 0.51
C VAL A 153 -13.60 26.58 -1.00
N PRO A 154 -14.32 27.64 -1.44
CA PRO A 154 -14.61 27.87 -2.85
C PRO A 154 -13.35 28.23 -3.66
N ILE A 155 -12.32 28.78 -2.99
CA ILE A 155 -11.11 29.28 -3.64
C ILE A 155 -10.16 28.13 -3.90
N GLY A 156 -10.01 27.74 -5.17
CA GLY A 156 -9.21 26.59 -5.58
C GLY A 156 -7.72 26.65 -5.20
N TRP A 157 -7.12 27.83 -5.15
CA TRP A 157 -5.73 27.96 -4.70
C TRP A 157 -5.58 27.71 -3.19
N LEU A 158 -6.52 28.19 -2.36
CA LEU A 158 -6.53 27.97 -0.92
C LEU A 158 -6.68 26.48 -0.60
N ARG A 159 -7.59 25.79 -1.28
CA ARG A 159 -7.77 24.34 -1.16
C ARG A 159 -6.49 23.60 -1.50
N ARG A 160 -5.82 23.96 -2.62
CA ARG A 160 -4.53 23.36 -3.02
C ARG A 160 -3.44 23.63 -1.99
N MET A 161 -3.40 24.83 -1.41
CA MET A 161 -2.45 25.18 -0.34
C MET A 161 -2.67 24.31 0.90
N ILE A 162 -3.92 24.18 1.36
CA ILE A 162 -4.25 23.31 2.51
C ILE A 162 -3.85 21.86 2.24
N LEU A 163 -4.17 21.31 1.07
CA LEU A 163 -3.79 19.96 0.70
C LEU A 163 -2.27 19.76 0.63
N ARG A 164 -1.52 20.77 0.15
CA ARG A 164 -0.06 20.74 0.17
C ARG A 164 0.50 20.75 1.59
N LEU A 165 -0.05 21.58 2.48
CA LEU A 165 0.38 21.64 3.88
C LEU A 165 0.10 20.31 4.60
N LEU A 166 -1.12 19.79 4.49
CA LEU A 166 -1.49 18.49 5.06
C LEU A 166 -0.67 17.35 4.44
N GLY A 167 -0.48 17.38 3.12
CA GLY A 167 0.35 16.43 2.40
C GLY A 167 1.83 16.44 2.79
N ASN A 168 2.32 17.47 3.48
CA ASN A 168 3.66 17.52 4.04
C ASN A 168 3.76 17.03 5.49
N MET A 169 2.68 16.44 6.02
CA MET A 169 2.64 15.88 7.37
C MET A 169 2.63 14.34 7.31
N PHE A 170 3.60 13.68 7.94
CA PHE A 170 3.70 12.22 7.95
C PHE A 170 2.47 11.54 8.55
N TRP A 171 1.92 12.07 9.66
CA TRP A 171 0.74 11.51 10.30
C TRP A 171 -0.49 11.53 9.36
N PHE A 172 -0.65 12.60 8.59
CA PHE A 172 -1.76 12.73 7.63
C PHE A 172 -1.63 11.71 6.50
N ARG A 173 -0.45 11.61 5.90
CA ARG A 173 -0.18 10.64 4.83
C ARG A 173 -0.37 9.21 5.33
N ARG A 174 0.19 8.88 6.51
CA ARG A 174 0.05 7.56 7.13
C ARG A 174 -1.40 7.19 7.39
N LYS A 175 -2.21 8.13 7.88
CA LYS A 175 -3.64 7.92 8.11
C LYS A 175 -4.43 7.76 6.82
N LEU A 176 -4.01 8.45 5.74
CA LEU A 176 -4.72 8.47 4.46
C LEU A 176 -4.41 7.24 3.61
N VAL A 177 -3.13 6.86 3.51
CA VAL A 177 -2.65 5.85 2.55
C VAL A 177 -1.71 4.81 3.17
N GLY A 178 -1.53 4.80 4.48
CA GLY A 178 -0.57 3.93 5.14
C GLY A 178 0.88 4.37 4.92
N THR A 179 1.81 3.47 5.18
CA THR A 179 3.25 3.68 4.96
C THR A 179 3.73 3.08 3.63
N PHE A 180 2.94 2.19 3.03
CA PHE A 180 3.17 1.57 1.73
C PHE A 180 1.82 1.37 1.03
N GLN A 181 1.75 1.68 -0.26
CA GLN A 181 0.54 1.52 -1.04
C GLN A 181 0.54 0.24 -1.84
N MET A 182 -0.62 -0.38 -1.94
CA MET A 182 -0.83 -1.58 -2.73
C MET A 182 -2.16 -1.54 -3.47
N THR A 183 -2.17 -2.00 -4.70
CA THR A 183 -3.39 -2.22 -5.48
C THR A 183 -3.35 -3.59 -6.10
N CYS A 184 -4.49 -4.28 -6.06
CA CYS A 184 -4.69 -5.57 -6.73
C CYS A 184 -5.83 -5.40 -7.73
N LEU A 185 -5.51 -5.46 -9.01
CA LEU A 185 -6.50 -5.34 -10.08
C LEU A 185 -6.75 -6.69 -10.72
N ARG A 186 -8.04 -7.02 -10.88
CA ARG A 186 -8.49 -8.18 -11.66
C ARG A 186 -8.56 -7.81 -13.14
N HIS A 187 -8.36 -8.77 -13.99
CA HIS A 187 -8.48 -8.63 -15.47
C HIS A 187 -7.41 -7.74 -16.12
N VAL A 188 -6.31 -7.46 -15.42
CA VAL A 188 -5.15 -6.78 -15.98
C VAL A 188 -3.88 -7.59 -15.72
N ASP A 189 -2.98 -7.62 -16.70
CA ASP A 189 -1.74 -8.38 -16.60
C ASP A 189 -0.69 -7.70 -15.74
N SER A 190 -0.67 -6.36 -15.77
CA SER A 190 0.19 -5.55 -14.93
C SER A 190 -0.45 -4.20 -14.66
N THR A 191 -0.10 -3.58 -13.56
CA THR A 191 -0.57 -2.25 -13.20
C THR A 191 0.55 -1.44 -12.57
N ASN A 192 0.66 -0.19 -12.98
CA ASN A 192 1.55 0.79 -12.37
C ASN A 192 0.71 1.69 -11.47
N PRO A 193 0.68 1.43 -10.15
CA PRO A 193 -0.12 2.25 -9.25
C PRO A 193 0.43 3.66 -9.17
N LEU A 194 -0.45 4.65 -9.14
CA LEU A 194 -0.06 6.00 -8.81
C LEU A 194 0.35 6.05 -7.34
N MET A 195 1.54 6.53 -7.07
CA MET A 195 2.04 6.71 -5.71
C MET A 195 1.48 8.01 -5.13
N PHE A 196 0.50 7.89 -4.24
CA PHE A 196 0.01 9.02 -3.47
C PHE A 196 0.67 9.03 -2.09
N TYR A 197 1.61 9.95 -1.88
CA TYR A 197 2.19 10.21 -0.56
C TYR A 197 3.01 9.09 0.08
N SER A 198 3.16 7.91 -0.51
CA SER A 198 4.06 6.85 -0.07
C SER A 198 5.41 6.92 -0.80
N GLY A 199 6.45 6.31 -0.24
CA GLY A 199 7.76 6.22 -0.88
C GLY A 199 7.85 5.14 -1.95
N ALA A 200 6.94 4.15 -1.88
CA ALA A 200 6.83 3.06 -2.85
C ALA A 200 5.40 2.53 -2.90
N ALA A 201 5.05 1.90 -4.01
CA ALA A 201 3.77 1.25 -4.21
C ALA A 201 3.94 -0.05 -5.01
N LEU A 202 3.05 -1.00 -4.78
CA LEU A 202 3.00 -2.27 -5.51
C LEU A 202 1.67 -2.39 -6.24
N GLY A 203 1.75 -2.62 -7.55
CA GLY A 203 0.62 -3.07 -8.36
C GLY A 203 0.70 -4.59 -8.58
N VAL A 204 -0.41 -5.27 -8.38
CA VAL A 204 -0.55 -6.71 -8.57
C VAL A 204 -1.64 -6.95 -9.59
N GLY A 205 -1.30 -7.65 -10.67
CA GLY A 205 -2.24 -8.07 -11.70
C GLY A 205 -3.03 -9.32 -11.31
N GLU A 206 -3.67 -9.91 -12.29
CA GLU A 206 -4.39 -11.16 -12.12
C GLU A 206 -3.45 -12.35 -12.16
N VAL A 207 -3.65 -13.30 -11.24
CA VAL A 207 -2.95 -14.58 -11.28
C VAL A 207 -3.53 -15.44 -12.39
N ARG A 208 -2.69 -15.79 -13.37
CA ARG A 208 -3.06 -16.61 -14.53
C ARG A 208 -2.03 -17.69 -14.78
N ASP A 209 -2.47 -18.79 -15.37
CA ASP A 209 -1.57 -19.83 -15.85
C ASP A 209 -0.79 -19.34 -17.08
N ARG A 210 0.52 -19.35 -16.98
CA ARG A 210 1.43 -18.93 -18.05
C ARG A 210 2.54 -19.95 -18.23
N VAL A 211 3.03 -20.07 -19.45
CA VAL A 211 4.22 -20.86 -19.74
C VAL A 211 5.45 -20.08 -19.28
N VAL A 212 6.17 -20.64 -18.34
CA VAL A 212 7.42 -20.08 -17.79
C VAL A 212 8.54 -21.08 -17.90
N ALA A 213 9.77 -20.61 -18.04
CA ALA A 213 10.94 -21.48 -18.05
C ALA A 213 11.33 -21.83 -16.60
N VAL A 214 11.23 -23.11 -16.24
CA VAL A 214 11.66 -23.64 -14.96
C VAL A 214 12.82 -24.63 -15.20
N ALA A 215 13.98 -24.34 -14.65
CA ALA A 215 15.20 -25.13 -14.88
C ALA A 215 15.48 -25.43 -16.38
N GLY A 216 15.18 -24.42 -17.24
CA GLY A 216 15.40 -24.53 -18.69
C GLY A 216 14.31 -25.29 -19.47
N ARG A 217 13.21 -25.68 -18.81
CA ARG A 217 12.06 -26.37 -19.45
C ARG A 217 10.82 -25.51 -19.39
N PRO A 218 9.97 -25.53 -20.44
CA PRO A 218 8.68 -24.82 -20.36
C PRO A 218 7.72 -25.57 -19.43
N GLU A 219 7.18 -24.85 -18.44
CA GLU A 219 6.16 -25.36 -17.53
C GLU A 219 5.01 -24.36 -17.45
N VAL A 220 3.78 -24.86 -17.31
CA VAL A 220 2.63 -24.02 -17.03
C VAL A 220 2.54 -23.80 -15.52
N ARG A 221 2.59 -22.53 -15.10
CA ARG A 221 2.49 -22.16 -13.68
C ARG A 221 1.60 -20.96 -13.46
N PRO A 222 0.88 -20.92 -12.33
CA PRO A 222 0.15 -19.71 -11.94
C PRO A 222 1.15 -18.60 -11.65
N THR A 223 1.04 -17.48 -12.36
CA THR A 223 1.95 -16.33 -12.25
C THR A 223 1.16 -15.04 -12.15
N VAL A 224 1.76 -14.05 -11.50
CA VAL A 224 1.27 -12.68 -11.40
C VAL A 224 2.34 -11.71 -11.83
#